data_e48ec75e175942d9eb18d070d71d90d7
#
_entry.id   e48ec75e175942d9eb18d070d71d90d7
#
_cell.length_a   1.000
_cell.length_b   1.000
_cell.length_c   1.000
_cell.angle_alpha   90.00
_cell.angle_beta   90.00
_cell.angle_gamma   90.00
#
_symmetry.space_group_name_H-M   'P 1'
#
loop_
_entity.id
_entity.type
_entity.pdbx_description
1 polymer ?
#
loop_
_entity_poly.entity_id
_entity_poly.type
_entity_poly.pdbx_seq_one_letter_code
_entity_poly.pdbx_strand_id
1 'polypeptide(L)'
;FLVFILMKGLIIWRLQRYSALLIFVYLVYVLSFFVKSQEISFFIWSDFFLSFHMRTLTSIIFIILLFHAFIGLWTVGTDYLTKRTLGFLNQSLIKYADLIRNLYFLCFGLIGFIYLTLILYIIWL
;
A
#
# COMPACT_ATOMS: atom_id res chain seq x y z
N PHE A 1 16.79 -3.33 -25.15
CA PHE A 1 15.94 -4.17 -24.29
C PHE A 1 16.36 -4.08 -22.81
N LEU A 2 17.63 -4.28 -22.53
CA LEU A 2 18.20 -4.21 -21.16
C LEU A 2 18.04 -2.83 -20.53
N VAL A 3 18.31 -1.76 -21.28
CA VAL A 3 18.14 -0.37 -20.85
C VAL A 3 16.66 -0.08 -20.51
N PHE A 4 15.74 -0.62 -21.30
CA PHE A 4 14.30 -0.45 -21.07
C PHE A 4 13.81 -1.16 -19.78
N ILE A 5 14.36 -2.34 -19.48
CA ILE A 5 14.08 -3.07 -18.24
C ILE A 5 14.65 -2.33 -17.03
N LEU A 6 15.88 -1.82 -17.13
CA LEU A 6 16.52 -1.02 -16.07
C LEU A 6 15.77 0.29 -15.80
N MET A 7 15.27 0.95 -16.84
CA MET A 7 14.44 2.16 -16.70
C MET A 7 13.13 1.86 -15.98
N LYS A 8 12.46 0.73 -16.27
CA LYS A 8 11.25 0.30 -15.55
C LYS A 8 11.53 0.07 -14.06
N GLY A 9 12.62 -0.63 -13.73
CA GLY A 9 13.03 -0.85 -12.35
C GLY A 9 13.30 0.44 -11.60
N LEU A 10 13.98 1.40 -12.23
CA LEU A 10 14.26 2.71 -11.64
C LEU A 10 12.97 3.51 -11.36
N ILE A 11 12.01 3.48 -12.30
CA ILE A 11 10.72 4.16 -12.12
C ILE A 11 9.95 3.56 -10.95
N ILE A 12 9.84 2.23 -10.88
CA ILE A 12 9.17 1.52 -9.79
C ILE A 12 9.82 1.85 -8.45
N TRP A 13 11.15 1.86 -8.38
CA TRP A 13 11.91 2.22 -7.19
C TRP A 13 11.64 3.67 -6.75
N ARG A 14 11.60 4.62 -7.69
CA ARG A 14 11.26 6.02 -7.39
C ARG A 14 9.83 6.17 -6.90
N LEU A 15 8.87 5.53 -7.56
CA LEU A 15 7.46 5.55 -7.15
C LEU A 15 7.28 5.01 -5.73
N GLN A 16 7.98 3.93 -5.38
CA GLN A 16 7.94 3.36 -4.04
C GLN A 16 8.47 4.35 -2.98
N ARG A 17 9.53 5.09 -3.30
CA ARG A 17 10.09 6.07 -2.37
C ARG A 17 9.25 7.33 -2.24
N TYR A 18 8.77 7.89 -3.35
CA TYR A 18 7.92 9.08 -3.31
C TYR A 18 6.57 8.82 -2.65
N SER A 19 5.97 7.67 -2.90
CA SER A 19 4.73 7.28 -2.22
C SER A 19 4.91 7.15 -0.71
N ALA A 20 6.02 6.54 -0.25
CA ALA A 20 6.35 6.47 1.17
C ALA A 20 6.49 7.86 1.81
N LEU A 21 7.16 8.79 1.11
CA LEU A 21 7.33 10.17 1.59
C LEU A 21 5.99 10.91 1.71
N LEU A 22 5.11 10.78 0.73
CA LEU A 22 3.77 11.38 0.76
C LEU A 22 2.93 10.83 1.92
N ILE A 23 2.96 9.53 2.15
CA ILE A 23 2.28 8.89 3.28
C ILE A 23 2.84 9.41 4.60
N PHE A 24 4.15 9.52 4.71
CA PHE A 24 4.81 10.05 5.90
C PHE A 24 4.41 11.50 6.20
N VAL A 25 4.40 12.37 5.19
CA VAL A 25 3.97 13.77 5.32
C VAL A 25 2.51 13.86 5.80
N TYR A 26 1.63 13.02 5.26
CA TYR A 26 0.24 12.95 5.71
C TYR A 26 0.13 12.52 7.18
N LEU A 27 0.89 11.51 7.60
CA LEU A 27 0.92 11.08 9.00
C LEU A 27 1.40 12.20 9.93
N VAL A 28 2.46 12.90 9.56
CA VAL A 28 2.96 14.05 10.34
C VAL A 28 1.89 15.16 10.41
N TYR A 29 1.18 15.43 9.33
CA TYR A 29 0.10 16.39 9.31
C TYR A 29 -1.04 16.02 10.27
N VAL A 30 -1.51 14.76 10.24
CA VAL A 30 -2.55 14.26 11.16
C VAL A 30 -2.06 14.31 12.62
N LEU A 31 -0.83 13.87 12.87
CA LEU A 31 -0.24 13.91 14.21
C LEU A 31 -0.13 15.36 14.72
N SER A 32 0.22 16.30 13.86
CA SER A 32 0.31 17.73 14.23
C SER A 32 -1.03 18.29 14.70
N PHE A 33 -2.14 17.83 14.12
CA PHE A 33 -3.47 18.19 14.59
C PHE A 33 -3.70 17.73 16.03
N PHE A 34 -3.39 16.47 16.35
CA PHE A 34 -3.56 15.94 17.71
C PHE A 34 -2.66 16.61 18.74
N VAL A 35 -1.41 16.93 18.36
CA VAL A 35 -0.47 17.62 19.25
C VAL A 35 -0.89 19.06 19.55
N LYS A 36 -1.49 19.76 18.57
CA LYS A 36 -1.94 21.14 18.72
C LYS A 36 -3.30 21.25 19.42
N SER A 37 -4.11 20.20 19.41
CA SER A 37 -5.41 20.19 20.06
C SER A 37 -5.26 20.15 21.58
N GLN A 38 -5.77 21.17 22.27
CA GLN A 38 -5.73 21.23 23.74
C GLN A 38 -6.61 20.18 24.40
N GLU A 39 -7.73 19.86 23.76
CA GLU A 39 -8.65 18.81 24.16
C GLU A 39 -9.01 17.95 22.96
N ILE A 40 -8.98 16.63 23.13
CA ILE A 40 -9.38 15.68 22.10
C ILE A 40 -10.78 15.17 22.46
N SER A 41 -11.81 15.83 21.91
CA SER A 41 -13.20 15.36 22.01
C SER A 41 -13.64 14.71 20.69
N PHE A 42 -14.69 13.91 20.76
CA PHE A 42 -15.28 13.31 19.57
C PHE A 42 -15.65 14.35 18.50
N PHE A 43 -16.20 15.47 18.90
CA PHE A 43 -16.60 16.55 18.00
C PHE A 43 -15.40 17.20 17.28
N ILE A 44 -14.29 17.43 17.98
CA ILE A 44 -13.11 18.09 17.43
C ILE A 44 -12.45 17.22 16.37
N TRP A 45 -12.19 15.93 16.65
CA TRP A 45 -11.53 15.08 15.68
C TRP A 45 -12.49 14.67 14.53
N SER A 46 -13.77 14.46 14.79
CA SER A 46 -14.74 14.14 13.73
C SER A 46 -14.95 15.32 12.78
N ASP A 47 -14.99 16.54 13.30
CA ASP A 47 -15.08 17.76 12.48
C ASP A 47 -13.85 17.91 11.57
N PHE A 48 -12.67 17.62 12.08
CA PHE A 48 -11.43 17.61 11.31
C PHE A 48 -11.45 16.56 10.20
N PHE A 49 -11.72 15.29 10.51
CA PHE A 49 -11.68 14.20 9.52
C PHE A 49 -12.85 14.21 8.55
N LEU A 50 -14.02 14.70 8.95
CA LEU A 50 -15.21 14.75 8.11
C LEU A 50 -15.28 16.01 7.25
N SER A 51 -14.36 16.96 7.39
CA SER A 51 -14.28 18.11 6.49
C SER A 51 -14.02 17.64 5.06
N PHE A 52 -14.59 18.33 4.08
CA PHE A 52 -14.41 18.00 2.66
C PHE A 52 -12.93 17.93 2.27
N HIS A 53 -12.13 18.85 2.76
CA HIS A 53 -10.68 18.90 2.52
C HIS A 53 -9.99 17.62 3.03
N MET A 54 -10.28 17.22 4.27
CA MET A 54 -9.67 16.02 4.85
C MET A 54 -10.19 14.72 4.21
N ARG A 55 -11.45 14.64 3.87
CA ARG A 55 -12.00 13.49 3.12
C ARG A 55 -11.28 13.30 1.79
N THR A 56 -11.12 14.36 1.03
CA THR A 56 -10.40 14.32 -0.26
C THR A 56 -8.94 13.93 -0.08
N LEU A 57 -8.24 14.58 0.85
CA LEU A 57 -6.83 14.29 1.12
C LEU A 57 -6.63 12.85 1.58
N THR A 58 -7.44 12.38 2.52
CA THR A 58 -7.38 11.01 3.03
C THR A 58 -7.66 10.00 1.93
N SER A 59 -8.64 10.24 1.06
CA SER A 59 -8.94 9.36 -0.09
C SER A 59 -7.74 9.23 -1.03
N ILE A 60 -7.09 10.35 -1.37
CA ILE A 60 -5.90 10.37 -2.22
C ILE A 60 -4.76 9.58 -1.57
N ILE A 61 -4.51 9.81 -0.29
CA ILE A 61 -3.45 9.13 0.46
C ILE A 61 -3.72 7.62 0.56
N PHE A 62 -4.95 7.19 0.76
CA PHE A 62 -5.28 5.75 0.77
C PHE A 62 -5.08 5.08 -0.59
N ILE A 63 -5.35 5.77 -1.69
CA ILE A 63 -5.02 5.28 -3.03
C ILE A 63 -3.50 5.15 -3.18
N ILE A 64 -2.73 6.15 -2.77
CA ILE A 64 -1.26 6.12 -2.80
C ILE A 64 -0.72 5.00 -1.91
N LEU A 65 -1.28 4.81 -0.71
CA LEU A 65 -0.93 3.73 0.21
C LEU A 65 -1.15 2.37 -0.43
N LEU A 66 -2.26 2.19 -1.13
CA LEU A 66 -2.57 0.95 -1.83
C LEU A 66 -1.55 0.66 -2.95
N PHE A 67 -1.21 1.65 -3.77
CA PHE A 67 -0.16 1.52 -4.78
C PHE A 67 1.20 1.18 -4.15
N HIS A 68 1.54 1.84 -3.06
CA HIS A 68 2.77 1.56 -2.31
C HIS A 68 2.80 0.11 -1.82
N ALA A 69 1.71 -0.36 -1.22
CA ALA A 69 1.56 -1.73 -0.75
C ALA A 69 1.62 -2.75 -1.91
N PHE A 70 0.96 -2.47 -3.04
CA PHE A 70 1.00 -3.34 -4.22
C PHE A 70 2.41 -3.48 -4.77
N ILE A 71 3.15 -2.39 -4.91
CA ILE A 71 4.54 -2.45 -5.40
C ILE A 71 5.40 -3.29 -4.44
N GLY A 72 5.28 -3.06 -3.12
CA GLY A 72 6.03 -3.81 -2.12
C GLY A 72 5.69 -5.30 -2.11
N LEU A 73 4.41 -5.65 -2.10
CA LEU A 73 3.95 -7.04 -2.09
C LEU A 73 4.25 -7.76 -3.41
N TRP A 74 4.16 -7.06 -4.54
CA TRP A 74 4.56 -7.62 -5.84
C TRP A 74 6.05 -7.95 -5.87
N THR A 75 6.89 -7.08 -5.34
CA THR A 75 8.34 -7.30 -5.24
C THR A 75 8.63 -8.53 -4.37
N VAL A 76 7.97 -8.66 -3.22
CA VAL A 76 8.09 -9.86 -2.36
C VAL A 76 7.70 -11.13 -3.13
N GLY A 77 6.59 -11.11 -3.85
CA GLY A 77 6.15 -12.26 -4.64
C GLY A 77 7.12 -12.66 -5.75
N THR A 78 7.68 -11.68 -6.46
CA THR A 78 8.63 -11.93 -7.56
C THR A 78 10.02 -12.38 -7.08
N ASP A 79 10.48 -11.86 -5.94
CA ASP A 79 11.83 -12.11 -5.44
C ASP A 79 11.91 -13.33 -4.52
N TYR A 80 10.89 -13.58 -3.72
CA TYR A 80 10.89 -14.63 -2.69
C TYR A 80 10.04 -15.87 -3.02
N LEU A 81 8.96 -15.73 -3.79
CA LEU A 81 8.12 -16.86 -4.20
C LEU A 81 8.63 -17.47 -5.51
N THR A 82 9.91 -17.77 -5.58
CA THR A 82 10.58 -18.40 -6.72
C THR A 82 10.84 -19.88 -6.47
N LYS A 83 11.02 -20.64 -7.56
CA LYS A 83 11.40 -22.06 -7.48
C LYS A 83 12.65 -22.27 -6.64
N ARG A 84 13.62 -21.37 -6.75
CA ARG A 84 14.87 -21.42 -5.98
C ARG A 84 14.63 -21.27 -4.49
N THR A 85 13.91 -20.22 -4.10
CA THR A 85 13.68 -19.89 -2.67
C THR A 85 12.78 -20.94 -2.01
N LEU A 86 11.69 -21.33 -2.68
CA LEU A 86 10.77 -22.34 -2.15
C LEU A 86 11.43 -23.74 -2.13
N GLY A 87 12.28 -24.04 -3.10
CA GLY A 87 13.04 -25.29 -3.12
C GLY A 87 14.07 -25.39 -2.00
N PHE A 88 14.61 -24.28 -1.54
CA PHE A 88 15.48 -24.22 -0.37
C PHE A 88 14.75 -24.58 0.93
N LEU A 89 13.47 -24.21 1.04
CA LEU A 89 12.64 -24.57 2.18
C LEU A 89 12.17 -26.04 2.11
N ASN A 90 11.67 -26.45 0.94
CA ASN A 90 11.21 -27.81 0.72
C ASN A 90 11.20 -28.11 -0.80
N GLN A 91 11.85 -29.19 -1.21
CA GLN A 91 11.91 -29.60 -2.61
C GLN A 91 10.53 -29.85 -3.24
N SER A 92 9.57 -30.31 -2.46
CA SER A 92 8.19 -30.53 -2.92
C SER A 92 7.50 -29.23 -3.37
N LEU A 93 7.90 -28.08 -2.83
CA LEU A 93 7.33 -26.78 -3.16
C LEU A 93 7.77 -26.25 -4.52
N ILE A 94 8.87 -26.73 -5.07
CA ILE A 94 9.37 -26.32 -6.40
C ILE A 94 8.30 -26.52 -7.47
N LYS A 95 7.60 -27.64 -7.41
CA LYS A 95 6.54 -28.01 -8.36
C LYS A 95 5.37 -27.02 -8.34
N TYR A 96 5.08 -26.45 -7.18
CA TYR A 96 3.94 -25.57 -6.97
C TYR A 96 4.32 -24.09 -6.87
N ALA A 97 5.57 -23.72 -7.13
CA ALA A 97 6.07 -22.36 -6.97
C ALA A 97 5.26 -21.33 -7.76
N ASP A 98 4.94 -21.60 -9.01
CA ASP A 98 4.16 -20.69 -9.86
C ASP A 98 2.71 -20.57 -9.38
N LEU A 99 2.12 -21.66 -8.90
CA LEU A 99 0.78 -21.66 -8.32
C LEU A 99 0.73 -20.83 -7.03
N ILE A 100 1.69 -21.04 -6.13
CA ILE A 100 1.80 -20.31 -4.86
C ILE A 100 1.94 -18.82 -5.13
N ARG A 101 2.80 -18.42 -6.06
CA ARG A 101 2.98 -17.01 -6.43
C ARG A 101 1.72 -16.40 -7.02
N ASN A 102 1.03 -17.10 -7.92
CA ASN A 102 -0.20 -16.61 -8.51
C ASN A 102 -1.34 -16.49 -7.48
N LEU A 103 -1.47 -17.45 -6.57
CA LEU A 103 -2.42 -17.38 -5.47
C LEU A 103 -2.10 -16.21 -4.53
N TYR A 104 -0.83 -15.97 -4.23
CA TYR A 104 -0.39 -14.83 -3.44
C TYR A 104 -0.79 -13.50 -4.09
N PHE A 105 -0.54 -13.33 -5.39
CA PHE A 105 -0.94 -12.13 -6.13
C PHE A 105 -2.46 -11.94 -6.17
N LEU A 106 -3.20 -13.02 -6.39
CA LEU A 106 -4.66 -12.98 -6.37
C LEU A 106 -5.19 -12.57 -4.98
N CYS A 107 -4.67 -13.17 -3.92
CA CYS A 107 -5.11 -12.89 -2.54
C CYS A 107 -4.89 -11.43 -2.16
N PHE A 108 -3.68 -10.90 -2.33
CA PHE A 108 -3.46 -9.49 -1.95
C PHE A 108 -4.15 -8.52 -2.90
N GLY A 109 -4.34 -8.87 -4.17
CA GLY A 109 -5.13 -8.08 -5.12
C GLY A 109 -6.59 -7.96 -4.69
N LEU A 110 -7.23 -9.07 -4.32
CA LEU A 110 -8.60 -9.08 -3.81
C LEU A 110 -8.74 -8.33 -2.49
N ILE A 111 -7.84 -8.58 -1.54
CA ILE A 111 -7.84 -7.89 -0.24
C ILE A 111 -7.67 -6.38 -0.43
N GLY A 112 -6.75 -5.96 -1.29
CA GLY A 112 -6.53 -4.56 -1.59
C GLY A 112 -7.74 -3.89 -2.23
N PHE A 113 -8.41 -4.56 -3.15
CA PHE A 113 -9.63 -4.05 -3.79
C PHE A 113 -10.78 -3.89 -2.78
N ILE A 114 -11.02 -4.91 -1.95
CA ILE A 114 -12.04 -4.87 -0.89
C ILE A 114 -11.73 -3.74 0.09
N TYR A 115 -10.48 -3.64 0.52
CA TYR A 115 -10.03 -2.62 1.47
C TYR A 115 -10.24 -1.20 0.93
N LEU A 116 -9.85 -0.94 -0.33
CA LEU A 116 -10.05 0.36 -0.97
C LEU A 116 -11.54 0.71 -1.05
N THR A 117 -12.37 -0.23 -1.48
CA THR A 117 -13.81 -0.01 -1.62
C THR A 117 -14.45 0.32 -0.26
N LEU A 118 -14.13 -0.44 0.77
CA LEU A 118 -14.65 -0.21 2.12
C LEU A 118 -14.20 1.13 2.69
N ILE A 119 -12.94 1.49 2.55
CA ILE A 119 -12.42 2.75 3.06
C ILE A 119 -13.05 3.95 2.35
N LEU A 120 -13.13 3.93 1.03
CA LEU A 120 -13.78 5.02 0.28
C LEU A 120 -15.27 5.12 0.64
N TYR A 121 -15.93 3.99 0.82
CA TYR A 121 -17.33 3.98 1.28
C TYR A 121 -17.47 4.64 2.66
N ILE A 122 -16.63 4.30 3.63
CA ILE A 122 -16.68 4.87 4.98
C ILE A 122 -16.36 6.37 4.98
N ILE A 123 -15.37 6.80 4.20
CA ILE A 123 -14.97 8.22 4.14
C ILE A 123 -16.09 9.09 3.55
N TRP A 124 -16.80 8.60 2.54
CA TRP A 124 -17.81 9.36 1.79
C TRP A 124 -19.26 9.05 2.20
N LEU A 125 -19.44 8.21 3.17
CA LEU A 125 -20.75 7.97 3.76
C LEU A 125 -21.18 9.17 4.61
#